data_9a2516c0c199ac32e89685204449e050
#
_entry.id   9a2516c0c199ac32e89685204449e050
#
_cell.length_a   1.000
_cell.length_b   1.000
_cell.length_c   1.000
_cell.angle_alpha   90.00
_cell.angle_beta   90.00
_cell.angle_gamma   90.00
#
_symmetry.space_group_name_H-M   'P 1'
#
loop_
_entity.id
_entity.type
_entity.pdbx_description
1 polymer ?
#
loop_
_entity_poly.entity_id
_entity_poly.type
_entity_poly.pdbx_seq_one_letter_code
_entity_poly.pdbx_strand_id
1 'polypeptide(L)'
;MYIEEKKKEIELKLSESVYNMTKKLFEGNWMQVLLCNECDSNSVCGNFAVVYDDNTFLHQYDLFMFSYYPKKTIAKMSLEYAKISKEGFDDRCVDKIHPTNLMLLDLNINGDYSSTYYENLPDYEYHGTPFSVWLYKKVGVNNERFGIKEADKFIRKYNITPERILQNRVSVVSFNTLIENILFKNIYYMAPFLKSNTTKVYFHLDIIQKKYNLKIYLQMNDDTWKVIDNIQKLQGNLCEQQMKNTCLEWADEFYLVHTRSGRNTSSCIDYIYDISTGELSYVYDKITEDSFTDVLALVNAWEERYFSTDGEPLHTHAVAPHEGCITGTMHIDMSQFIEEEEEEVVSVDPAIEFTGEDIHDLIPQYLQNSYDILYSILPGTYQRVYLYIENDGTVCRQLGYIIVDGEYLTFEEMIDRKVVSKATYDATMEQLALWSNYMRNAFIACHLEPWTVFSYMLDEEMHISNNFGYDVLAEQAYENELFDLWSYEKLGIKSPNLSEDKIKDTVPENEYIKF
;
A
#
# COMPACT_ATOMS: atom_id res chain seq x y z
N MET A 1 7.35 -35.16 21.33
CA MET A 1 8.25 -34.23 22.06
C MET A 1 8.69 -33.10 21.14
N TYR A 2 9.42 -33.37 20.05
CA TYR A 2 9.88 -32.33 19.11
C TYR A 2 8.75 -31.48 18.50
N ILE A 3 7.65 -32.08 18.06
CA ILE A 3 6.51 -31.37 17.45
C ILE A 3 5.82 -30.45 18.46
N GLU A 4 5.64 -30.87 19.71
CA GLU A 4 5.02 -30.06 20.76
C GLU A 4 5.93 -28.89 21.21
N GLU A 5 7.26 -29.07 21.16
CA GLU A 5 8.22 -28.01 21.44
C GLU A 5 8.20 -26.96 20.33
N LYS A 6 8.22 -27.40 19.06
CA LYS A 6 8.15 -26.51 17.90
C LYS A 6 6.83 -25.73 17.83
N LYS A 7 5.71 -26.40 18.16
CA LYS A 7 4.40 -25.76 18.27
C LYS A 7 4.42 -24.61 19.29
N LYS A 8 4.99 -24.86 20.48
CA LYS A 8 5.10 -23.82 21.51
C LYS A 8 6.01 -22.66 21.09
N GLU A 9 7.09 -22.94 20.37
CA GLU A 9 7.99 -21.92 19.83
C GLU A 9 7.24 -21.00 18.87
N ILE A 10 6.45 -21.55 17.94
CA ILE A 10 5.64 -20.79 16.99
C ILE A 10 4.54 -20.00 17.69
N GLU A 11 3.85 -20.61 18.65
CA GLU A 11 2.84 -19.92 19.47
C GLU A 11 3.44 -18.72 20.20
N LEU A 12 4.65 -18.89 20.77
CA LEU A 12 5.35 -17.82 21.47
C LEU A 12 5.75 -16.70 20.49
N LYS A 13 6.42 -17.05 19.38
CA LYS A 13 6.83 -16.09 18.34
C LYS A 13 5.64 -15.28 17.82
N LEU A 14 4.52 -15.96 17.54
CA LEU A 14 3.30 -15.32 17.06
C LEU A 14 2.69 -14.40 18.12
N SER A 15 2.58 -14.87 19.37
CA SER A 15 2.02 -14.07 20.46
C SER A 15 2.85 -12.83 20.76
N GLU A 16 4.18 -12.92 20.72
CA GLU A 16 5.09 -11.79 20.88
C GLU A 16 4.96 -10.79 19.73
N SER A 17 4.90 -11.26 18.48
CA SER A 17 4.72 -10.42 17.31
C SER A 17 3.39 -9.66 17.37
N VAL A 18 2.29 -10.37 17.64
CA VAL A 18 0.94 -9.77 17.78
C VAL A 18 0.89 -8.79 18.94
N TYR A 19 1.49 -9.11 20.09
CA TYR A 19 1.55 -8.23 21.25
C TYR A 19 2.29 -6.93 20.96
N ASN A 20 3.50 -7.03 20.42
CA ASN A 20 4.34 -5.87 20.13
C ASN A 20 3.68 -4.96 19.10
N MET A 21 3.07 -5.55 18.08
CA MET A 21 2.39 -4.81 17.02
C MET A 21 1.13 -4.12 17.54
N THR A 22 0.31 -4.82 18.33
CA THR A 22 -0.91 -4.24 18.93
C THR A 22 -0.55 -3.09 19.87
N LYS A 23 0.52 -3.23 20.63
CA LYS A 23 1.00 -2.16 21.52
C LYS A 23 1.46 -0.92 20.75
N LYS A 24 2.05 -1.08 19.57
CA LYS A 24 2.41 0.04 18.68
C LYS A 24 1.19 0.68 18.02
N LEU A 25 0.19 -0.12 17.64
CA LEU A 25 -1.03 0.36 16.98
C LEU A 25 -1.96 1.13 17.91
N PHE A 26 -2.01 0.73 19.18
CA PHE A 26 -3.00 1.22 20.13
C PHE A 26 -2.33 1.56 21.47
N GLU A 27 -2.19 2.83 21.73
CA GLU A 27 -1.74 3.30 23.04
C GLU A 27 -2.83 3.03 24.09
N GLY A 28 -2.68 1.96 24.86
CA GLY A 28 -3.21 1.82 26.21
C GLY A 28 -4.65 1.34 26.40
N ASN A 29 -5.51 1.29 25.39
CA ASN A 29 -6.96 1.03 25.59
C ASN A 29 -7.46 -0.34 25.08
N TRP A 30 -6.61 -1.17 24.53
CA TRP A 30 -7.01 -2.51 24.12
C TRP A 30 -6.88 -3.51 25.27
N MET A 31 -7.72 -4.53 25.28
CA MET A 31 -7.71 -5.58 26.29
C MET A 31 -7.32 -6.94 25.74
N GLN A 32 -7.68 -7.22 24.50
CA GLN A 32 -7.55 -8.53 23.92
C GLN A 32 -7.41 -8.47 22.40
N VAL A 33 -6.61 -9.34 21.84
CA VAL A 33 -6.53 -9.59 20.40
C VAL A 33 -6.97 -11.01 20.12
N LEU A 34 -7.89 -11.16 19.18
CA LEU A 34 -8.40 -12.43 18.69
C LEU A 34 -7.84 -12.64 17.29
N LEU A 35 -6.92 -13.58 17.10
CA LEU A 35 -6.30 -13.90 15.81
C LEU A 35 -6.71 -15.30 15.36
N CYS A 36 -7.09 -15.42 14.10
CA CYS A 36 -7.38 -16.67 13.44
C CYS A 36 -6.56 -16.78 12.16
N ASN A 37 -5.72 -17.79 12.08
CA ASN A 37 -4.95 -18.13 10.89
C ASN A 37 -5.46 -19.42 10.29
N GLU A 38 -5.84 -19.35 9.01
CA GLU A 38 -6.26 -20.49 8.20
C GLU A 38 -5.10 -20.85 7.27
N CYS A 39 -4.66 -22.10 7.30
CA CYS A 39 -3.54 -22.57 6.51
C CYS A 39 -3.92 -23.86 5.78
N ASP A 40 -3.62 -23.92 4.50
CA ASP A 40 -3.63 -25.15 3.69
C ASP A 40 -2.28 -25.30 2.97
N SER A 41 -2.15 -26.31 2.10
CA SER A 41 -0.91 -26.56 1.36
C SER A 41 -0.51 -25.41 0.42
N ASN A 42 -1.46 -24.58 -0.02
CA ASN A 42 -1.27 -23.61 -1.09
C ASN A 42 -1.49 -22.18 -0.62
N SER A 43 -2.20 -21.99 0.49
CA SER A 43 -2.61 -20.66 0.94
C SER A 43 -2.53 -20.50 2.46
N VAL A 44 -2.45 -19.26 2.87
CA VAL A 44 -2.57 -18.86 4.26
C VAL A 44 -3.36 -17.56 4.35
N CYS A 45 -4.30 -17.50 5.30
CA CYS A 45 -5.12 -16.34 5.55
C CYS A 45 -5.11 -16.01 7.05
N GLY A 46 -4.76 -14.78 7.39
CA GLY A 46 -4.81 -14.27 8.76
C GLY A 46 -5.93 -13.26 8.93
N ASN A 47 -6.77 -13.47 9.93
CA ASN A 47 -7.83 -12.55 10.33
C ASN A 47 -7.73 -12.24 11.82
N PHE A 48 -7.90 -10.99 12.21
CA PHE A 48 -7.88 -10.62 13.61
C PHE A 48 -8.87 -9.53 13.99
N ALA A 49 -9.20 -9.47 15.27
CA ALA A 49 -9.99 -8.41 15.88
C ALA A 49 -9.34 -7.95 17.19
N VAL A 50 -9.50 -6.68 17.51
CA VAL A 50 -9.03 -6.07 18.76
C VAL A 50 -10.24 -5.73 19.62
N VAL A 51 -10.21 -6.12 20.89
CA VAL A 51 -11.25 -5.85 21.88
C VAL A 51 -10.76 -4.76 22.84
N TYR A 52 -11.62 -3.82 23.16
CA TYR A 52 -11.35 -2.66 24.02
C TYR A 52 -12.04 -2.77 25.38
N ASP A 53 -11.57 -1.96 26.32
CA ASP A 53 -12.08 -1.89 27.70
C ASP A 53 -13.49 -1.27 27.81
N ASP A 54 -13.93 -0.54 26.80
CA ASP A 54 -15.25 0.09 26.69
C ASP A 54 -16.35 -0.85 26.15
N ASN A 55 -16.12 -2.16 26.14
CA ASN A 55 -17.01 -3.18 25.56
C ASN A 55 -17.24 -3.02 24.06
N THR A 56 -16.27 -2.48 23.37
CA THR A 56 -16.26 -2.45 21.89
C THR A 56 -15.19 -3.36 21.32
N PHE A 57 -15.29 -3.65 20.02
CA PHE A 57 -14.24 -4.33 19.26
C PHE A 57 -14.08 -3.70 17.88
N LEU A 58 -12.92 -3.92 17.28
CA LEU A 58 -12.62 -3.57 15.89
C LEU A 58 -12.11 -4.79 15.13
N HIS A 59 -12.66 -4.99 13.96
CA HIS A 59 -12.10 -5.92 12.99
C HIS A 59 -10.89 -5.31 12.30
N GLN A 60 -9.90 -6.13 11.90
CA GLN A 60 -8.68 -5.66 11.19
C GLN A 60 -8.97 -4.68 10.04
N TYR A 61 -10.07 -4.87 9.30
CA TYR A 61 -10.45 -4.00 8.19
C TYR A 61 -10.94 -2.61 8.61
N ASP A 62 -11.20 -2.40 9.88
CA ASP A 62 -11.68 -1.13 10.42
C ASP A 62 -10.61 -0.43 11.29
N LEU A 63 -9.50 -1.13 11.55
CA LEU A 63 -8.42 -0.60 12.42
C LEU A 63 -7.80 0.68 11.88
N PHE A 64 -7.71 0.84 10.55
CA PHE A 64 -7.15 2.04 9.94
C PHE A 64 -7.86 3.33 10.37
N MET A 65 -9.13 3.26 10.77
CA MET A 65 -9.90 4.43 11.23
C MET A 65 -9.46 4.94 12.62
N PHE A 66 -8.74 4.11 13.39
CA PHE A 66 -8.40 4.36 14.79
C PHE A 66 -6.90 4.19 15.07
N SER A 67 -6.09 3.99 14.05
CA SER A 67 -4.64 3.87 14.15
C SER A 67 -3.94 4.84 13.21
N TYR A 68 -2.70 5.18 13.51
CA TYR A 68 -1.87 6.02 12.62
C TYR A 68 -1.38 5.28 11.39
N TYR A 69 -1.46 3.94 11.38
CA TYR A 69 -0.92 3.14 10.31
C TYR A 69 -1.86 3.08 9.09
N PRO A 70 -1.29 3.14 7.87
CA PRO A 70 -2.03 2.90 6.64
C PRO A 70 -2.73 1.54 6.64
N LYS A 71 -3.89 1.47 6.00
CA LYS A 71 -4.59 0.19 5.79
C LYS A 71 -3.67 -0.89 5.19
N LYS A 72 -2.79 -0.50 4.27
CA LYS A 72 -1.78 -1.36 3.65
C LYS A 72 -0.81 -1.96 4.70
N THR A 73 -0.38 -1.18 5.68
CA THR A 73 0.47 -1.67 6.77
C THR A 73 -0.27 -2.69 7.63
N ILE A 74 -1.53 -2.43 7.97
CA ILE A 74 -2.35 -3.38 8.73
C ILE A 74 -2.55 -4.70 7.96
N ALA A 75 -2.75 -4.63 6.65
CA ALA A 75 -2.82 -5.82 5.80
C ALA A 75 -1.50 -6.61 5.76
N LYS A 76 -0.34 -5.91 5.69
CA LYS A 76 0.98 -6.55 5.78
C LYS A 76 1.19 -7.27 7.11
N MET A 77 0.70 -6.72 8.22
CA MET A 77 0.78 -7.35 9.54
C MET A 77 -0.03 -8.65 9.58
N SER A 78 -1.25 -8.66 9.03
CA SER A 78 -2.04 -9.88 8.94
C SER A 78 -1.33 -10.96 8.13
N LEU A 79 -0.64 -10.56 7.05
CA LEU A 79 0.16 -11.48 6.24
C LEU A 79 1.37 -12.02 7.01
N GLU A 80 2.05 -11.19 7.80
CA GLU A 80 3.16 -11.62 8.64
C GLU A 80 2.72 -12.66 9.67
N TYR A 81 1.58 -12.41 10.35
CA TYR A 81 1.01 -13.39 11.28
C TYR A 81 0.68 -14.72 10.59
N ALA A 82 0.15 -14.62 9.37
CA ALA A 82 -0.17 -15.79 8.56
C ALA A 82 1.09 -16.58 8.16
N LYS A 83 2.18 -15.89 7.79
CA LYS A 83 3.48 -16.53 7.48
C LYS A 83 4.06 -17.28 8.69
N ILE A 84 4.06 -16.67 9.88
CA ILE A 84 4.52 -17.32 11.12
C ILE A 84 3.72 -18.61 11.39
N SER A 85 2.40 -18.57 11.18
CA SER A 85 1.55 -19.76 11.34
C SER A 85 1.83 -20.83 10.29
N LYS A 86 2.17 -20.42 9.06
CA LYS A 86 2.50 -21.35 7.96
C LYS A 86 3.81 -22.10 8.21
N GLU A 87 4.80 -21.49 8.83
CA GLU A 87 6.04 -22.17 9.25
C GLU A 87 5.69 -23.43 10.07
N GLY A 88 4.75 -23.33 11.02
CA GLY A 88 4.30 -24.48 11.80
C GLY A 88 3.49 -25.50 11.01
N PHE A 89 2.77 -25.05 9.99
CA PHE A 89 2.06 -25.92 9.08
C PHE A 89 3.04 -26.75 8.23
N ASP A 90 4.02 -26.11 7.61
CA ASP A 90 4.97 -26.74 6.72
C ASP A 90 5.86 -27.77 7.47
N ASP A 91 6.27 -27.47 8.68
CA ASP A 91 7.01 -28.41 9.55
C ASP A 91 6.22 -29.70 9.83
N ARG A 92 4.90 -29.62 9.93
CA ARG A 92 4.03 -30.79 10.13
C ARG A 92 3.82 -31.61 8.87
N CYS A 93 3.77 -30.95 7.72
CA CYS A 93 3.63 -31.62 6.42
C CYS A 93 4.84 -32.54 6.13
N VAL A 94 6.04 -32.14 6.52
CA VAL A 94 7.26 -32.94 6.35
C VAL A 94 7.18 -34.27 7.10
N ASP A 95 6.59 -34.27 8.28
CA ASP A 95 6.43 -35.46 9.13
C ASP A 95 5.21 -36.33 8.77
N LYS A 96 4.48 -36.02 7.68
CA LYS A 96 3.23 -36.68 7.27
C LYS A 96 2.13 -36.71 8.35
N ILE A 97 2.24 -35.85 9.34
CA ILE A 97 1.19 -35.61 10.32
C ILE A 97 0.17 -34.69 9.67
N HIS A 98 -1.11 -34.93 9.89
CA HIS A 98 -2.20 -34.14 9.31
C HIS A 98 -1.98 -32.63 9.59
N PRO A 99 -1.90 -31.80 8.55
CA PRO A 99 -1.63 -30.38 8.71
C PRO A 99 -2.72 -29.69 9.52
N THR A 100 -2.32 -28.73 10.35
CA THR A 100 -3.27 -27.89 11.06
C THR A 100 -3.91 -26.91 10.09
N ASN A 101 -5.22 -26.97 9.94
CA ASN A 101 -5.95 -26.10 9.03
C ASN A 101 -6.31 -24.76 9.67
N LEU A 102 -6.41 -24.72 10.99
CA LEU A 102 -6.85 -23.53 11.70
C LEU A 102 -6.10 -23.36 13.03
N MET A 103 -5.56 -22.18 13.25
CA MET A 103 -5.00 -21.74 14.51
C MET A 103 -5.78 -20.54 15.04
N LEU A 104 -6.29 -20.65 16.26
CA LEU A 104 -6.93 -19.56 16.99
C LEU A 104 -6.01 -19.12 18.11
N LEU A 105 -5.70 -17.83 18.19
CA LEU A 105 -4.92 -17.21 19.26
C LEU A 105 -5.75 -16.14 19.94
N ASP A 106 -5.87 -16.26 21.26
CA ASP A 106 -6.52 -15.31 22.16
C ASP A 106 -5.43 -14.73 23.07
N LEU A 107 -5.09 -13.46 22.86
CA LEU A 107 -3.99 -12.76 23.52
C LEU A 107 -4.53 -11.58 24.32
N ASN A 108 -4.18 -11.46 25.59
CA ASN A 108 -4.58 -10.33 26.43
C ASN A 108 -3.48 -9.24 26.53
N ILE A 109 -3.85 -8.10 27.11
CA ILE A 109 -2.97 -6.93 27.28
C ILE A 109 -1.73 -7.21 28.16
N ASN A 110 -1.77 -8.25 29.01
CA ASN A 110 -0.64 -8.62 29.86
C ASN A 110 0.39 -9.52 29.12
N GLY A 111 0.09 -9.89 27.86
CA GLY A 111 0.89 -10.83 27.09
C GLY A 111 0.57 -12.31 27.34
N ASP A 112 -0.41 -12.62 28.21
CA ASP A 112 -0.89 -13.98 28.36
C ASP A 112 -1.70 -14.39 27.15
N TYR A 113 -1.49 -15.62 26.67
CA TYR A 113 -2.19 -16.12 25.51
C TYR A 113 -2.72 -17.54 25.70
N SER A 114 -3.73 -17.88 24.94
CA SER A 114 -4.20 -19.23 24.72
C SER A 114 -4.34 -19.50 23.23
N SER A 115 -3.94 -20.67 22.81
CA SER A 115 -4.05 -21.11 21.42
C SER A 115 -4.84 -22.38 21.30
N THR A 116 -5.53 -22.54 20.17
CA THR A 116 -6.28 -23.76 19.83
C THR A 116 -6.02 -24.09 18.36
N TYR A 117 -5.72 -25.35 18.10
CA TYR A 117 -5.50 -25.86 16.74
C TYR A 117 -6.61 -26.83 16.37
N TYR A 118 -7.09 -26.69 15.14
CA TYR A 118 -8.04 -27.60 14.53
C TYR A 118 -7.42 -28.17 13.25
N GLU A 119 -7.45 -29.49 13.15
CA GLU A 119 -6.95 -30.23 12.00
C GLU A 119 -8.11 -30.75 11.17
N ASN A 120 -7.91 -30.88 9.87
CA ASN A 120 -8.91 -31.44 8.95
C ASN A 120 -10.28 -30.82 9.07
N LEU A 121 -10.34 -29.49 9.12
CA LEU A 121 -11.63 -28.80 9.07
C LEU A 121 -12.32 -29.11 7.73
N PRO A 122 -13.65 -29.21 7.74
CA PRO A 122 -14.41 -29.37 6.51
C PRO A 122 -14.12 -28.20 5.55
N ASP A 123 -14.12 -28.48 4.25
CA ASP A 123 -13.97 -27.45 3.24
C ASP A 123 -15.05 -26.38 3.45
N TYR A 124 -14.60 -25.16 3.67
CA TYR A 124 -15.45 -23.98 3.70
C TYR A 124 -15.47 -23.36 2.31
N GLU A 125 -16.66 -22.97 1.87
CA GLU A 125 -16.84 -22.31 0.57
C GLU A 125 -16.07 -20.97 0.52
N TYR A 126 -15.87 -20.33 1.70
CA TYR A 126 -15.21 -19.03 1.81
C TYR A 126 -14.18 -19.02 2.94
N HIS A 127 -12.95 -18.59 2.63
CA HIS A 127 -11.95 -18.23 3.63
C HIS A 127 -12.51 -17.17 4.60
N GLY A 128 -12.17 -17.27 5.87
CA GLY A 128 -12.65 -16.36 6.91
C GLY A 128 -13.95 -16.79 7.59
N THR A 129 -14.65 -17.84 7.09
CA THR A 129 -15.82 -18.40 7.80
C THR A 129 -15.47 -18.88 9.21
N PRO A 130 -14.39 -19.64 9.46
CA PRO A 130 -13.98 -20.04 10.79
C PRO A 130 -13.75 -18.86 11.72
N PHE A 131 -13.09 -17.81 11.24
CA PHE A 131 -12.88 -16.58 12.02
C PHE A 131 -14.21 -15.92 12.40
N SER A 132 -15.15 -15.81 11.45
CA SER A 132 -16.47 -15.21 11.70
C SER A 132 -17.27 -15.98 12.76
N VAL A 133 -17.23 -17.31 12.71
CA VAL A 133 -17.88 -18.18 13.71
C VAL A 133 -17.24 -18.02 15.08
N TRP A 134 -15.92 -18.02 15.13
CA TRP A 134 -15.19 -17.87 16.38
C TRP A 134 -15.33 -16.46 16.97
N LEU A 135 -15.28 -15.41 16.13
CA LEU A 135 -15.53 -14.04 16.55
C LEU A 135 -16.94 -13.90 17.14
N TYR A 136 -17.96 -14.49 16.50
CA TYR A 136 -19.31 -14.52 17.06
C TYR A 136 -19.33 -15.18 18.45
N LYS A 137 -18.67 -16.33 18.60
CA LYS A 137 -18.58 -17.01 19.90
C LYS A 137 -17.90 -16.11 20.95
N LYS A 138 -16.88 -15.35 20.59
CA LYS A 138 -16.11 -14.51 21.51
C LYS A 138 -16.80 -13.19 21.85
N VAL A 139 -17.43 -12.54 20.87
CA VAL A 139 -17.93 -11.16 21.01
C VAL A 139 -19.38 -10.94 20.56
N GLY A 140 -20.07 -11.98 20.10
CA GLY A 140 -21.50 -11.91 19.77
C GLY A 140 -21.83 -11.26 18.42
N VAL A 141 -20.83 -10.95 17.59
CA VAL A 141 -21.04 -10.27 16.31
C VAL A 141 -20.38 -11.03 15.18
N ASN A 142 -21.11 -11.20 14.08
CA ASN A 142 -20.57 -11.72 12.84
C ASN A 142 -19.93 -10.61 12.04
N ASN A 143 -18.83 -10.93 11.36
CA ASN A 143 -18.31 -10.00 10.38
C ASN A 143 -19.17 -10.05 9.11
N GLU A 144 -19.91 -8.98 8.85
CA GLU A 144 -20.86 -8.89 7.74
C GLU A 144 -20.27 -9.01 6.33
N ARG A 145 -18.97 -9.19 6.16
CA ARG A 145 -18.29 -9.07 4.86
C ARG A 145 -17.78 -10.35 4.26
N PHE A 146 -17.40 -11.30 5.09
CA PHE A 146 -16.78 -12.53 4.63
C PHE A 146 -17.53 -13.75 5.19
N GLY A 147 -18.23 -14.45 4.32
CA GLY A 147 -18.85 -15.73 4.67
C GLY A 147 -20.03 -15.67 5.65
N ILE A 148 -20.73 -14.55 5.79
CA ILE A 148 -21.83 -14.38 6.74
C ILE A 148 -22.87 -15.46 6.63
N LYS A 149 -23.36 -15.70 5.41
CA LYS A 149 -24.43 -16.69 5.22
C LYS A 149 -23.99 -18.07 5.65
N GLU A 150 -22.71 -18.38 5.47
CA GLU A 150 -22.15 -19.67 5.87
C GLU A 150 -21.87 -19.70 7.37
N ALA A 151 -21.26 -18.66 7.94
CA ALA A 151 -21.07 -18.52 9.37
C ALA A 151 -22.40 -18.57 10.12
N ASP A 152 -23.44 -17.87 9.66
CA ASP A 152 -24.78 -17.93 10.23
C ASP A 152 -25.40 -19.33 10.18
N LYS A 153 -25.20 -20.07 9.09
CA LYS A 153 -25.66 -21.48 9.02
C LYS A 153 -24.98 -22.33 10.09
N PHE A 154 -23.67 -22.17 10.28
CA PHE A 154 -22.89 -22.88 11.30
C PHE A 154 -23.37 -22.51 12.72
N ILE A 155 -23.47 -21.20 13.00
CA ILE A 155 -23.92 -20.70 14.31
C ILE A 155 -25.27 -21.28 14.68
N ARG A 156 -26.24 -21.25 13.75
CA ARG A 156 -27.59 -21.82 13.97
C ARG A 156 -27.55 -23.33 14.09
N LYS A 157 -26.83 -24.02 13.20
CA LYS A 157 -26.77 -25.50 13.18
C LYS A 157 -26.22 -26.07 14.48
N TYR A 158 -25.21 -25.40 15.06
CA TYR A 158 -24.54 -25.87 16.27
C TYR A 158 -24.97 -25.13 17.53
N ASN A 159 -26.01 -24.28 17.48
CA ASN A 159 -26.53 -23.47 18.59
C ASN A 159 -25.41 -22.75 19.35
N ILE A 160 -24.49 -22.12 18.62
CA ILE A 160 -23.37 -21.41 19.21
C ILE A 160 -23.90 -20.17 19.92
N THR A 161 -23.58 -20.05 21.21
CA THR A 161 -23.92 -18.88 22.02
C THR A 161 -22.68 -18.06 22.28
N PRO A 162 -22.75 -16.71 22.21
CA PRO A 162 -21.62 -15.86 22.48
C PRO A 162 -21.27 -15.86 23.97
N GLU A 163 -19.94 -15.77 24.24
CA GLU A 163 -19.43 -15.63 25.62
C GLU A 163 -19.77 -14.23 26.19
N ARG A 164 -19.82 -13.23 25.31
CA ARG A 164 -20.25 -11.86 25.63
C ARG A 164 -20.78 -11.18 24.36
N ILE A 165 -21.45 -10.04 24.52
CA ILE A 165 -21.94 -9.25 23.40
C ILE A 165 -21.24 -7.88 23.44
N LEU A 166 -20.41 -7.60 22.43
CA LEU A 166 -19.72 -6.32 22.26
C LEU A 166 -20.31 -5.57 21.06
N GLN A 167 -20.05 -4.27 21.03
CA GLN A 167 -20.46 -3.43 19.89
C GLN A 167 -19.26 -3.17 18.97
N ASN A 168 -19.50 -3.10 17.67
CA ASN A 168 -18.47 -2.64 16.75
C ASN A 168 -18.20 -1.16 17.03
N ARG A 169 -16.95 -0.81 17.30
CA ARG A 169 -16.53 0.56 17.66
C ARG A 169 -16.91 1.57 16.58
N VAL A 170 -16.85 1.20 15.29
CA VAL A 170 -17.30 2.05 14.18
C VAL A 170 -18.77 2.45 14.30
N SER A 171 -19.62 1.58 14.85
CA SER A 171 -21.05 1.86 14.98
C SER A 171 -21.43 2.75 16.16
N VAL A 172 -20.55 2.86 17.17
CA VAL A 172 -20.83 3.62 18.40
C VAL A 172 -20.11 4.97 18.44
N VAL A 173 -19.01 5.11 17.72
CA VAL A 173 -18.27 6.36 17.64
C VAL A 173 -18.99 7.35 16.72
N SER A 174 -18.96 8.62 17.08
CA SER A 174 -19.57 9.67 16.25
C SER A 174 -18.87 9.79 14.91
N PHE A 175 -19.62 10.19 13.88
CA PHE A 175 -19.02 10.38 12.56
C PHE A 175 -17.99 11.51 12.56
N ASN A 176 -18.20 12.56 13.36
CA ASN A 176 -17.21 13.64 13.51
C ASN A 176 -15.89 13.11 14.06
N THR A 177 -15.93 12.26 15.08
CA THR A 177 -14.72 11.61 15.60
C THR A 177 -14.00 10.75 14.56
N LEU A 178 -14.76 10.04 13.70
CA LEU A 178 -14.16 9.28 12.59
C LEU A 178 -13.49 10.21 11.56
N ILE A 179 -14.11 11.35 11.24
CA ILE A 179 -13.52 12.36 10.36
C ILE A 179 -12.23 12.92 11.01
N GLU A 180 -12.28 13.31 12.28
CA GLU A 180 -11.13 13.87 12.99
C GLU A 180 -9.95 12.89 13.02
N ASN A 181 -10.20 11.62 13.32
CA ASN A 181 -9.16 10.59 13.28
C ASN A 181 -8.53 10.44 11.90
N ILE A 182 -9.33 10.44 10.85
CA ILE A 182 -8.80 10.26 9.50
C ILE A 182 -8.11 11.53 8.98
N LEU A 183 -8.51 12.73 9.40
CA LEU A 183 -7.81 13.98 9.11
C LEU A 183 -6.47 14.06 9.81
N PHE A 184 -6.43 13.69 11.09
CA PHE A 184 -5.18 13.55 11.83
C PHE A 184 -4.18 12.64 11.09
N LYS A 185 -4.68 11.51 10.60
CA LYS A 185 -3.90 10.56 9.81
C LYS A 185 -3.41 11.14 8.48
N ASN A 186 -4.21 12.00 7.82
CA ASN A 186 -3.76 12.68 6.62
C ASN A 186 -2.55 13.58 6.90
N ILE A 187 -2.61 14.37 7.98
CA ILE A 187 -1.47 15.21 8.39
C ILE A 187 -0.26 14.34 8.74
N TYR A 188 -0.45 13.24 9.47
CA TYR A 188 0.60 12.28 9.75
C TYR A 188 1.29 11.76 8.47
N TYR A 189 0.50 11.39 7.45
CA TYR A 189 1.05 10.92 6.18
C TYR A 189 1.75 12.02 5.38
N MET A 190 1.28 13.27 5.50
CA MET A 190 1.88 14.40 4.81
C MET A 190 3.15 14.92 5.51
N ALA A 191 3.28 14.71 6.81
CA ALA A 191 4.35 15.27 7.64
C ALA A 191 5.76 15.06 7.05
N PRO A 192 6.16 13.88 6.55
CA PRO A 192 7.48 13.67 5.95
C PRO A 192 7.77 14.53 4.71
N PHE A 193 6.73 15.03 4.05
CA PHE A 193 6.84 15.85 2.84
C PHE A 193 6.74 17.35 3.11
N LEU A 194 6.30 17.72 4.32
CA LEU A 194 6.21 19.11 4.72
C LEU A 194 7.61 19.61 5.07
N LYS A 195 8.10 20.58 4.30
CA LYS A 195 9.41 21.18 4.55
C LYS A 195 9.36 22.07 5.80
N SER A 196 10.50 22.24 6.45
CA SER A 196 10.63 23.12 7.65
C SER A 196 10.21 24.58 7.44
N ASN A 197 10.14 25.02 6.18
CA ASN A 197 9.68 26.35 5.80
C ASN A 197 8.22 26.39 5.31
N THR A 198 7.45 25.29 5.42
CA THR A 198 6.00 25.29 5.17
C THR A 198 5.28 25.84 6.40
N THR A 199 4.41 26.82 6.21
CA THR A 199 3.66 27.45 7.31
C THR A 199 2.21 27.00 7.38
N LYS A 200 1.57 26.81 6.22
CA LYS A 200 0.16 26.39 6.13
C LYS A 200 -0.08 25.42 4.99
N VAL A 201 -1.07 24.58 5.20
CA VAL A 201 -1.59 23.64 4.19
C VAL A 201 -3.05 23.97 3.96
N TYR A 202 -3.42 24.27 2.71
CA TYR A 202 -4.81 24.36 2.25
C TYR A 202 -5.10 23.12 1.43
N PHE A 203 -6.07 22.35 1.84
CA PHE A 203 -6.35 21.04 1.28
C PHE A 203 -7.80 20.95 0.80
N HIS A 204 -7.98 20.41 -0.38
CA HIS A 204 -9.27 20.10 -0.96
C HIS A 204 -9.29 18.69 -1.54
N LEU A 205 -10.33 17.94 -1.24
CA LEU A 205 -10.58 16.62 -1.79
C LEU A 205 -12.06 16.43 -2.08
N ASP A 206 -12.41 16.18 -3.33
CA ASP A 206 -13.70 15.62 -3.72
C ASP A 206 -13.59 14.11 -3.88
N ILE A 207 -14.54 13.39 -3.32
CA ILE A 207 -14.72 11.95 -3.49
C ILE A 207 -16.04 11.71 -4.19
N ILE A 208 -15.99 11.14 -5.39
CA ILE A 208 -17.17 10.89 -6.20
C ILE A 208 -17.11 9.46 -6.71
N GLN A 209 -17.91 8.57 -6.10
CA GLN A 209 -17.96 7.15 -6.51
C GLN A 209 -16.56 6.51 -6.69
N LYS A 210 -15.67 6.72 -5.72
CA LYS A 210 -14.28 6.24 -5.78
C LYS A 210 -13.35 6.93 -6.79
N LYS A 211 -13.77 8.05 -7.35
CA LYS A 211 -12.88 8.95 -8.08
C LYS A 211 -12.51 10.12 -7.17
N TYR A 212 -11.27 10.52 -7.24
CA TYR A 212 -10.69 11.52 -6.34
C TYR A 212 -10.26 12.74 -7.13
N ASN A 213 -10.57 13.89 -6.57
CA ASN A 213 -10.17 15.19 -7.07
C ASN A 213 -9.45 15.92 -5.96
N LEU A 214 -8.11 15.94 -6.02
CA LEU A 214 -7.24 16.45 -4.96
C LEU A 214 -6.58 17.75 -5.41
N LYS A 215 -6.57 18.76 -4.53
CA LYS A 215 -5.77 19.96 -4.69
C LYS A 215 -5.21 20.43 -3.35
N ILE A 216 -3.93 20.73 -3.32
CA ILE A 216 -3.21 21.17 -2.12
C ILE A 216 -2.42 22.42 -2.46
N TYR A 217 -2.55 23.44 -1.61
CA TYR A 217 -1.69 24.62 -1.61
C TYR A 217 -0.84 24.61 -0.35
N LEU A 218 0.46 24.71 -0.51
CA LEU A 218 1.42 24.83 0.60
C LEU A 218 1.92 26.27 0.62
N GLN A 219 1.65 26.99 1.69
CA GLN A 219 2.22 28.32 1.94
C GLN A 219 3.59 28.17 2.58
N MET A 220 4.57 28.85 2.04
CA MET A 220 5.94 28.86 2.54
C MET A 220 6.17 30.11 3.42
N ASN A 221 7.22 30.11 4.24
CA ASN A 221 7.55 31.23 5.11
C ASN A 221 8.00 32.53 4.39
N ASP A 222 8.30 32.44 3.09
CA ASP A 222 8.61 33.58 2.21
C ASP A 222 7.38 34.02 1.40
N ASP A 223 6.18 33.63 1.82
CA ASP A 223 4.89 33.87 1.16
C ASP A 223 4.79 33.30 -0.28
N THR A 224 5.70 32.41 -0.66
CA THR A 224 5.56 31.66 -1.91
C THR A 224 4.61 30.48 -1.74
N TRP A 225 4.06 30.01 -2.86
CA TRP A 225 3.10 28.91 -2.88
C TRP A 225 3.60 27.74 -3.71
N LYS A 226 3.30 26.55 -3.21
CA LYS A 226 3.42 25.31 -3.98
C LYS A 226 2.05 24.71 -4.16
N VAL A 227 1.76 24.25 -5.37
CA VAL A 227 0.48 23.64 -5.72
C VAL A 227 0.69 22.19 -6.11
N ILE A 228 -0.08 21.29 -5.51
CA ILE A 228 -0.11 19.86 -5.81
C ILE A 228 -1.55 19.53 -6.24
N ASP A 229 -1.67 18.96 -7.43
CA ASP A 229 -2.96 18.75 -8.08
C ASP A 229 -2.94 17.37 -8.78
N ASN A 230 -4.05 16.62 -8.73
CA ASN A 230 -4.17 15.35 -9.45
C ASN A 230 -4.92 15.49 -10.78
N ILE A 231 -5.49 16.66 -11.07
CA ILE A 231 -6.20 16.94 -12.34
C ILE A 231 -5.21 17.34 -13.42
N GLN A 232 -4.25 18.19 -13.08
CA GLN A 232 -3.21 18.61 -14.00
C GLN A 232 -2.00 17.69 -13.87
N LYS A 233 -1.42 17.26 -14.99
CA LYS A 233 -0.16 16.49 -14.96
C LYS A 233 0.91 17.37 -14.31
N LEU A 234 1.31 17.00 -13.10
CA LEU A 234 2.36 17.70 -12.38
C LEU A 234 3.69 17.57 -13.14
N GLN A 235 4.25 18.71 -13.48
CA GLN A 235 5.68 18.84 -13.79
C GLN A 235 6.40 19.09 -12.45
N GLY A 236 6.39 18.11 -11.57
CA GLY A 236 6.79 18.31 -10.19
C GLY A 236 7.96 17.44 -9.75
N ASN A 237 8.60 17.92 -8.72
CA ASN A 237 9.61 17.26 -7.92
C ASN A 237 9.05 15.92 -7.35
N LEU A 238 9.91 14.92 -7.21
CA LEU A 238 9.58 13.60 -6.66
C LEU A 238 8.80 13.66 -5.33
N CYS A 239 9.22 14.55 -4.44
CA CYS A 239 8.58 14.78 -3.14
C CYS A 239 7.11 15.18 -3.28
N GLU A 240 6.78 16.03 -4.26
CA GLU A 240 5.40 16.45 -4.54
C GLU A 240 4.56 15.31 -5.13
N GLN A 241 5.15 14.48 -5.96
CA GLN A 241 4.49 13.30 -6.51
C GLN A 241 4.22 12.25 -5.42
N GLN A 242 5.18 12.00 -4.54
CA GLN A 242 5.01 11.10 -3.40
C GLN A 242 3.93 11.62 -2.44
N MET A 243 3.96 12.91 -2.10
CA MET A 243 2.92 13.53 -1.30
C MET A 243 1.53 13.36 -1.92
N LYS A 244 1.39 13.60 -3.23
CA LYS A 244 0.14 13.39 -3.96
C LYS A 244 -0.33 11.95 -3.86
N ASN A 245 0.54 10.98 -4.14
CA ASN A 245 0.19 9.56 -4.11
C ASN A 245 -0.24 9.14 -2.70
N THR A 246 0.48 9.56 -1.67
CA THR A 246 0.13 9.32 -0.28
C THR A 246 -1.23 9.92 0.09
N CYS A 247 -1.54 11.13 -0.38
CA CYS A 247 -2.86 11.73 -0.18
C CYS A 247 -3.98 10.99 -0.93
N LEU A 248 -3.70 10.42 -2.10
CA LEU A 248 -4.68 9.60 -2.84
C LEU A 248 -4.91 8.25 -2.16
N GLU A 249 -3.87 7.60 -1.61
CA GLU A 249 -4.04 6.40 -0.76
C GLU A 249 -4.89 6.71 0.47
N TRP A 250 -4.64 7.85 1.12
CA TRP A 250 -5.48 8.32 2.22
C TRP A 250 -6.93 8.61 1.77
N ALA A 251 -7.15 9.12 0.56
CA ALA A 251 -8.49 9.35 0.02
C ALA A 251 -9.29 8.03 -0.10
N ASP A 252 -8.64 6.92 -0.44
CA ASP A 252 -9.26 5.59 -0.39
C ASP A 252 -9.68 5.20 1.04
N GLU A 253 -8.88 5.50 2.03
CA GLU A 253 -9.22 5.24 3.44
C GLU A 253 -10.40 6.13 3.88
N PHE A 254 -10.39 7.41 3.49
CA PHE A 254 -11.50 8.32 3.76
C PHE A 254 -12.81 7.86 3.09
N TYR A 255 -12.76 7.38 1.85
CA TYR A 255 -13.90 6.75 1.18
C TYR A 255 -14.44 5.54 1.97
N LEU A 256 -13.54 4.73 2.52
CA LEU A 256 -13.92 3.59 3.35
C LEU A 256 -14.62 4.01 4.65
N VAL A 257 -14.26 5.12 5.27
CA VAL A 257 -14.97 5.68 6.43
C VAL A 257 -16.46 5.88 6.12
N HIS A 258 -16.76 6.44 4.95
CA HIS A 258 -18.16 6.65 4.50
C HIS A 258 -18.89 5.34 4.28
N THR A 259 -18.26 4.43 3.54
CA THR A 259 -18.84 3.10 3.25
C THR A 259 -19.09 2.32 4.53
N ARG A 260 -18.15 2.34 5.46
CA ARG A 260 -18.23 1.62 6.75
C ARG A 260 -19.28 2.20 7.69
N SER A 261 -19.46 3.51 7.67
CA SER A 261 -20.45 4.21 8.47
C SER A 261 -21.86 4.19 7.85
N GLY A 262 -22.07 3.48 6.72
CA GLY A 262 -23.36 3.41 6.01
C GLY A 262 -23.80 4.75 5.39
N ARG A 263 -22.85 5.65 5.09
CA ARG A 263 -23.13 6.99 4.55
C ARG A 263 -22.94 7.06 3.03
N ASN A 264 -23.39 8.17 2.44
CA ASN A 264 -23.19 8.42 1.02
C ASN A 264 -21.69 8.44 0.69
N THR A 265 -21.32 7.86 -0.45
CA THR A 265 -19.94 7.71 -0.91
C THR A 265 -19.42 8.91 -1.70
N SER A 266 -20.24 9.95 -1.87
CA SER A 266 -19.82 11.19 -2.53
C SER A 266 -19.76 12.32 -1.51
N SER A 267 -18.60 12.94 -1.38
CA SER A 267 -18.33 13.96 -0.36
C SER A 267 -17.18 14.87 -0.76
N CYS A 268 -17.13 16.02 -0.12
CA CYS A 268 -16.03 16.98 -0.20
C CYS A 268 -15.46 17.22 1.18
N ILE A 269 -14.15 17.33 1.28
CA ILE A 269 -13.45 17.76 2.48
C ILE A 269 -12.50 18.89 2.14
N ASP A 270 -12.61 19.98 2.89
CA ASP A 270 -11.69 21.10 2.88
C ASP A 270 -11.08 21.24 4.25
N TYR A 271 -9.79 21.51 4.34
CA TYR A 271 -9.20 21.95 5.59
C TYR A 271 -8.07 22.96 5.38
N ILE A 272 -7.84 23.76 6.42
CA ILE A 272 -6.64 24.58 6.58
C ILE A 272 -5.92 24.10 7.82
N TYR A 273 -4.65 23.76 7.68
CA TYR A 273 -3.78 23.39 8.76
C TYR A 273 -2.66 24.44 8.90
N ASP A 274 -2.61 25.09 10.04
CA ASP A 274 -1.55 26.03 10.42
C ASP A 274 -0.49 25.28 11.21
N ILE A 275 0.67 25.04 10.58
CA ILE A 275 1.76 24.25 11.17
C ILE A 275 2.34 24.95 12.40
N SER A 276 2.35 26.30 12.42
CA SER A 276 2.95 27.07 13.51
C SER A 276 2.15 27.00 14.80
N THR A 277 0.84 26.89 14.69
CA THR A 277 -0.08 26.81 15.84
C THR A 277 -0.56 25.39 16.12
N GLY A 278 -0.37 24.46 15.17
CA GLY A 278 -0.93 23.12 15.23
C GLY A 278 -2.46 23.09 15.02
N GLU A 279 -3.08 24.18 14.62
CA GLU A 279 -4.53 24.25 14.46
C GLU A 279 -4.95 23.77 13.08
N LEU A 280 -5.85 22.79 13.02
CA LEU A 280 -6.52 22.31 11.81
C LEU A 280 -8.00 22.65 11.90
N SER A 281 -8.50 23.45 10.96
CA SER A 281 -9.93 23.71 10.78
C SER A 281 -10.42 23.00 9.52
N TYR A 282 -11.60 22.37 9.58
CA TYR A 282 -12.12 21.59 8.46
C TYR A 282 -13.60 21.84 8.19
N VAL A 283 -13.97 21.58 6.94
CA VAL A 283 -15.37 21.50 6.46
C VAL A 283 -15.52 20.17 5.74
N TYR A 284 -16.55 19.43 6.12
CA TYR A 284 -17.01 18.26 5.41
C TYR A 284 -18.39 18.51 4.84
N ASP A 285 -18.58 18.21 3.56
CA ASP A 285 -19.85 18.34 2.86
C ASP A 285 -20.18 17.06 2.09
N LYS A 286 -21.49 16.83 1.89
CA LYS A 286 -21.99 15.75 1.05
C LYS A 286 -22.21 16.28 -0.35
N ILE A 287 -21.56 15.65 -1.33
CA ILE A 287 -21.84 15.92 -2.74
C ILE A 287 -23.03 15.06 -3.16
N THR A 288 -24.10 15.69 -3.67
CA THR A 288 -25.19 14.96 -4.30
C THR A 288 -24.86 14.71 -5.77
N GLU A 289 -25.30 13.57 -6.33
CA GLU A 289 -25.07 13.24 -7.74
C GLU A 289 -25.61 14.33 -8.68
N ASP A 290 -26.71 14.99 -8.29
CA ASP A 290 -27.33 16.08 -9.04
C ASP A 290 -26.50 17.38 -9.03
N SER A 291 -25.65 17.58 -8.02
CA SER A 291 -24.75 18.75 -7.94
C SER A 291 -23.45 18.57 -8.71
N PHE A 292 -23.20 17.35 -9.22
CA PHE A 292 -21.98 17.01 -9.92
C PHE A 292 -22.15 17.11 -11.43
N THR A 293 -21.78 18.25 -12.00
CA THR A 293 -21.76 18.44 -13.45
C THR A 293 -20.36 18.57 -14.04
N ASP A 294 -19.38 19.01 -13.23
CA ASP A 294 -18.01 19.21 -13.68
C ASP A 294 -17.02 19.20 -12.49
N VAL A 295 -16.03 18.30 -12.54
CA VAL A 295 -14.94 18.20 -11.54
C VAL A 295 -14.18 19.52 -11.43
N LEU A 296 -13.86 20.14 -12.54
CA LEU A 296 -13.11 21.39 -12.57
C LEU A 296 -13.90 22.54 -11.93
N ALA A 297 -15.23 22.55 -12.08
CA ALA A 297 -16.09 23.55 -11.45
C ALA A 297 -16.07 23.47 -9.91
N LEU A 298 -15.94 22.26 -9.33
CA LEU A 298 -15.85 22.11 -7.88
C LEU A 298 -14.52 22.67 -7.34
N VAL A 299 -13.41 22.36 -8.00
CA VAL A 299 -12.10 22.91 -7.64
C VAL A 299 -12.07 24.42 -7.80
N ASN A 300 -12.57 24.95 -8.90
CA ASN A 300 -12.61 26.41 -9.13
C ASN A 300 -13.45 27.11 -8.06
N ALA A 301 -14.62 26.56 -7.71
CA ALA A 301 -15.48 27.11 -6.65
C ALA A 301 -14.79 27.07 -5.27
N TRP A 302 -13.96 26.05 -5.01
CA TRP A 302 -13.13 26.02 -3.81
C TRP A 302 -12.03 27.08 -3.87
N GLU A 303 -11.31 27.21 -4.98
CA GLU A 303 -10.26 28.22 -5.15
C GLU A 303 -10.83 29.65 -4.99
N GLU A 304 -11.94 29.96 -5.64
CA GLU A 304 -12.64 31.26 -5.49
C GLU A 304 -13.07 31.55 -4.06
N ARG A 305 -13.36 30.51 -3.27
CA ARG A 305 -13.73 30.66 -1.85
C ARG A 305 -12.53 30.98 -0.98
N TYR A 306 -11.38 30.37 -1.24
CA TYR A 306 -10.21 30.44 -0.36
C TYR A 306 -9.14 31.44 -0.81
N PHE A 307 -9.13 31.83 -2.08
CA PHE A 307 -8.11 32.70 -2.65
C PHE A 307 -8.71 33.85 -3.43
N SER A 308 -8.07 35.02 -3.33
CA SER A 308 -8.39 36.17 -4.18
C SER A 308 -7.93 35.94 -5.64
N THR A 309 -8.34 36.81 -6.55
CA THR A 309 -7.86 36.78 -7.95
C THR A 309 -6.36 36.95 -8.08
N ASP A 310 -5.70 37.52 -7.08
CA ASP A 310 -4.24 37.72 -7.02
C ASP A 310 -3.52 36.55 -6.31
N GLY A 311 -4.27 35.48 -5.90
CA GLY A 311 -3.74 34.29 -5.25
C GLY A 311 -3.53 34.42 -3.73
N GLU A 312 -3.95 35.56 -3.15
CA GLU A 312 -3.85 35.76 -1.71
C GLU A 312 -4.95 35.00 -0.94
N PRO A 313 -4.65 34.36 0.21
CA PRO A 313 -5.64 33.63 0.99
C PRO A 313 -6.67 34.61 1.60
N LEU A 314 -7.95 34.32 1.37
CA LEU A 314 -9.06 35.10 1.93
C LEU A 314 -9.41 34.71 3.37
N HIS A 315 -9.04 33.47 3.78
CA HIS A 315 -9.44 32.91 5.07
C HIS A 315 -8.28 32.19 5.73
N THR A 316 -8.22 32.27 7.05
CA THR A 316 -7.28 31.53 7.91
C THR A 316 -7.87 30.24 8.46
N HIS A 317 -9.17 30.04 8.33
CA HIS A 317 -9.91 28.85 8.77
C HIS A 317 -10.81 28.34 7.62
N ALA A 318 -11.10 27.04 7.62
CA ALA A 318 -11.98 26.44 6.65
C ALA A 318 -13.41 27.03 6.75
N VAL A 319 -14.01 27.34 5.60
CA VAL A 319 -15.29 28.06 5.52
C VAL A 319 -16.34 27.18 4.86
N ALA A 320 -17.46 26.99 5.55
CA ALA A 320 -18.58 26.22 5.03
C ALA A 320 -19.19 26.88 3.79
N PRO A 321 -19.36 26.15 2.66
CA PRO A 321 -19.96 26.67 1.44
C PRO A 321 -21.45 27.00 1.61
N HIS A 322 -22.14 26.29 2.51
CA HIS A 322 -23.57 26.49 2.79
C HIS A 322 -23.96 25.96 4.17
N GLU A 323 -25.17 26.23 4.61
CA GLU A 323 -25.74 25.69 5.84
C GLU A 323 -25.92 24.16 5.73
N GLY A 324 -25.53 23.41 6.76
CA GLY A 324 -25.63 21.96 6.83
C GLY A 324 -24.32 21.21 6.61
N CYS A 325 -23.24 21.90 6.26
CA CYS A 325 -21.90 21.33 6.29
C CYS A 325 -21.48 20.99 7.74
N ILE A 326 -20.71 19.93 7.89
CA ILE A 326 -20.05 19.61 9.17
C ILE A 326 -18.75 20.42 9.23
N THR A 327 -18.58 21.21 10.28
CA THR A 327 -17.36 21.97 10.51
C THR A 327 -16.76 21.60 11.84
N GLY A 328 -15.44 21.66 11.94
CA GLY A 328 -14.73 21.41 13.19
C GLY A 328 -13.35 22.05 13.21
N THR A 329 -12.76 22.06 14.39
CA THR A 329 -11.39 22.49 14.62
C THR A 329 -10.74 21.49 15.55
N MET A 330 -9.50 21.08 15.25
CA MET A 330 -8.71 20.19 16.09
C MET A 330 -7.28 20.72 16.19
N HIS A 331 -6.59 20.32 17.24
CA HIS A 331 -5.18 20.65 17.43
C HIS A 331 -4.32 19.42 17.15
N ILE A 332 -3.31 19.59 16.32
CA ILE A 332 -2.36 18.54 15.93
C ILE A 332 -0.95 19.05 16.25
N ASP A 333 -0.32 18.41 17.20
CA ASP A 333 1.07 18.71 17.55
C ASP A 333 2.02 17.94 16.61
N MET A 334 2.69 18.66 15.72
CA MET A 334 3.64 18.07 14.77
C MET A 334 4.85 17.44 15.46
N SER A 335 5.18 17.83 16.69
CA SER A 335 6.28 17.21 17.44
C SER A 335 6.05 15.72 17.71
N GLN A 336 4.79 15.27 17.68
CA GLN A 336 4.43 13.85 17.80
C GLN A 336 4.82 13.02 16.56
N PHE A 337 5.08 13.68 15.42
CA PHE A 337 5.43 13.01 14.15
C PHE A 337 6.91 13.18 13.80
N ILE A 338 7.55 14.14 14.41
CA ILE A 338 8.98 14.22 14.47
C ILE A 338 9.32 13.22 15.59
N GLU A 339 9.36 11.91 15.31
CA GLU A 339 10.33 11.09 15.98
C GLU A 339 11.58 11.95 15.87
N GLU A 340 12.20 12.34 16.99
CA GLU A 340 13.59 12.73 16.95
C GLU A 340 14.20 11.64 16.08
N GLU A 341 14.46 11.96 14.81
CA GLU A 341 15.57 11.34 14.15
C GLU A 341 16.73 11.66 15.12
N GLU A 342 16.89 10.86 16.18
CA GLU A 342 18.20 10.32 16.34
C GLU A 342 18.49 9.93 14.90
N GLU A 343 19.36 10.73 14.24
CA GLU A 343 20.14 10.24 13.16
C GLU A 343 20.75 8.92 13.67
N GLU A 344 19.96 7.84 13.70
CA GLU A 344 20.42 6.65 13.12
C GLU A 344 20.62 7.07 11.65
N VAL A 345 21.70 7.76 11.43
CA VAL A 345 22.65 7.32 10.46
C VAL A 345 22.55 5.83 10.67
N VAL A 346 21.74 5.16 9.82
CA VAL A 346 21.94 3.77 9.56
C VAL A 346 23.35 3.78 9.00
N SER A 347 24.30 3.92 9.93
CA SER A 347 25.57 3.28 9.78
C SER A 347 25.07 1.87 9.61
N VAL A 348 24.95 1.44 8.35
CA VAL A 348 24.87 0.04 8.00
C VAL A 348 25.94 -0.53 8.87
N ASP A 349 25.52 -1.13 10.00
CA ASP A 349 26.46 -1.75 10.91
C ASP A 349 27.17 -2.74 9.99
N PRO A 350 28.49 -2.55 9.70
CA PRO A 350 29.19 -3.43 8.80
C PRO A 350 29.22 -4.87 9.27
N ALA A 351 28.54 -5.18 10.37
CA ALA A 351 28.39 -6.48 10.99
C ALA A 351 27.04 -7.17 10.69
N ILE A 352 26.09 -6.60 9.96
CA ILE A 352 24.95 -7.35 9.44
C ILE A 352 25.43 -8.09 8.20
N GLU A 353 25.87 -9.33 8.38
CA GLU A 353 26.09 -10.27 7.29
C GLU A 353 24.73 -10.67 6.73
N PHE A 354 24.34 -10.07 5.60
CA PHE A 354 23.20 -10.54 4.80
C PHE A 354 23.54 -11.93 4.25
N THR A 355 22.58 -12.84 4.27
CA THR A 355 22.69 -14.16 3.67
C THR A 355 22.04 -14.18 2.28
N GLY A 356 22.35 -15.19 1.45
CA GLY A 356 21.68 -15.36 0.15
C GLY A 356 20.16 -15.57 0.28
N GLU A 357 19.66 -15.97 1.44
CA GLU A 357 18.22 -16.12 1.71
C GLU A 357 17.53 -14.75 1.88
N ASP A 358 18.22 -13.73 2.40
CA ASP A 358 17.67 -12.40 2.60
C ASP A 358 17.29 -11.72 1.28
N ILE A 359 17.95 -12.05 0.17
CA ILE A 359 17.64 -11.45 -1.14
C ILE A 359 16.24 -11.84 -1.63
N HIS A 360 15.75 -13.04 -1.31
CA HIS A 360 14.42 -13.49 -1.71
C HIS A 360 13.31 -12.66 -1.07
N ASP A 361 13.53 -12.17 0.13
CA ASP A 361 12.58 -11.30 0.83
C ASP A 361 12.68 -9.84 0.33
N LEU A 362 13.85 -9.44 -0.16
CA LEU A 362 14.09 -8.10 -0.69
C LEU A 362 13.58 -7.92 -2.13
N ILE A 363 13.67 -8.95 -2.98
CA ILE A 363 13.25 -8.86 -4.39
C ILE A 363 11.81 -8.33 -4.55
N PRO A 364 10.78 -8.81 -3.84
CA PRO A 364 9.41 -8.28 -3.98
C PRO A 364 9.32 -6.78 -3.65
N GLN A 365 10.09 -6.30 -2.67
CA GLN A 365 10.13 -4.88 -2.33
C GLN A 365 10.80 -4.06 -3.44
N TYR A 366 11.90 -4.57 -3.99
CA TYR A 366 12.57 -3.93 -5.12
C TYR A 366 11.67 -3.87 -6.36
N LEU A 367 10.92 -4.93 -6.65
CA LEU A 367 9.96 -4.94 -7.76
C LEU A 367 8.85 -3.92 -7.56
N GLN A 368 8.29 -3.83 -6.35
CA GLN A 368 7.28 -2.82 -6.03
C GLN A 368 7.84 -1.40 -6.19
N ASN A 369 9.04 -1.15 -5.68
CA ASN A 369 9.67 0.17 -5.79
C ASN A 369 9.94 0.55 -7.25
N SER A 370 10.37 -0.40 -8.10
CA SER A 370 10.57 -0.14 -9.53
C SER A 370 9.27 0.23 -10.24
N TYR A 371 8.17 -0.44 -9.89
CA TYR A 371 6.84 -0.10 -10.37
C TYR A 371 6.42 1.30 -9.93
N ASP A 372 6.60 1.64 -8.66
CA ASP A 372 6.24 2.95 -8.11
C ASP A 372 7.01 4.07 -8.83
N ILE A 373 8.28 3.83 -9.19
CA ILE A 373 9.08 4.75 -10.00
C ILE A 373 8.52 4.87 -11.42
N LEU A 374 8.26 3.74 -12.10
CA LEU A 374 7.73 3.72 -13.46
C LEU A 374 6.33 4.32 -13.57
N TYR A 375 5.52 4.20 -12.51
CA TYR A 375 4.15 4.70 -12.51
C TYR A 375 4.06 6.17 -12.90
N SER A 376 5.11 6.96 -12.63
CA SER A 376 5.18 8.38 -12.98
C SER A 376 5.15 8.66 -14.50
N ILE A 377 5.56 7.68 -15.32
CA ILE A 377 5.57 7.80 -16.78
C ILE A 377 4.49 6.97 -17.48
N LEU A 378 3.79 6.08 -16.73
CA LEU A 378 2.78 5.23 -17.34
C LEU A 378 1.53 6.04 -17.70
N PRO A 379 0.99 5.91 -18.91
CA PRO A 379 -0.31 6.47 -19.25
C PRO A 379 -1.43 5.80 -18.46
N GLY A 380 -2.53 6.50 -18.21
CA GLY A 380 -3.66 5.97 -17.43
C GLY A 380 -4.32 4.71 -17.99
N THR A 381 -4.03 4.38 -19.26
CA THR A 381 -4.51 3.18 -19.94
C THR A 381 -3.33 2.47 -20.60
N TYR A 382 -2.63 1.65 -19.85
CA TYR A 382 -1.63 0.74 -20.41
C TYR A 382 -2.10 -0.71 -20.21
N GLN A 383 -1.67 -1.60 -21.10
CA GLN A 383 -1.97 -3.02 -21.02
C GLN A 383 -0.81 -3.81 -20.41
N ARG A 384 0.42 -3.47 -20.78
CA ARG A 384 1.63 -4.10 -20.25
C ARG A 384 2.80 -3.13 -20.27
N VAL A 385 3.72 -3.35 -19.35
CA VAL A 385 5.01 -2.67 -19.27
C VAL A 385 6.11 -3.72 -19.30
N TYR A 386 7.11 -3.49 -20.10
CA TYR A 386 8.32 -4.31 -20.18
C TYR A 386 9.51 -3.41 -19.85
N LEU A 387 10.18 -3.71 -18.74
CA LEU A 387 11.39 -3.02 -18.32
C LEU A 387 12.60 -3.93 -18.55
N TYR A 388 13.64 -3.37 -19.10
CA TYR A 388 14.92 -4.01 -19.30
C TYR A 388 16.04 -3.07 -18.81
N ILE A 389 16.89 -3.57 -17.93
CA ILE A 389 17.99 -2.78 -17.35
C ILE A 389 19.30 -3.54 -17.55
N GLU A 390 20.30 -2.83 -18.07
CA GLU A 390 21.69 -3.26 -18.07
C GLU A 390 22.45 -2.50 -17.00
N ASN A 391 23.13 -3.22 -16.09
CA ASN A 391 23.89 -2.62 -15.01
C ASN A 391 25.09 -3.51 -14.62
N ASP A 392 26.29 -3.15 -15.02
CA ASP A 392 27.54 -3.82 -14.60
C ASP A 392 28.25 -3.13 -13.44
N GLY A 393 27.67 -2.05 -12.91
CA GLY A 393 28.22 -1.18 -11.86
C GLY A 393 28.97 0.02 -12.40
N THR A 394 29.31 0.06 -13.69
CA THR A 394 29.93 1.22 -14.38
C THR A 394 28.98 1.86 -15.37
N VAL A 395 28.17 1.05 -16.04
CA VAL A 395 27.13 1.46 -16.98
C VAL A 395 25.80 1.04 -16.43
N CYS A 396 24.81 1.93 -16.48
CA CYS A 396 23.43 1.63 -16.13
C CYS A 396 22.50 2.21 -17.21
N ARG A 397 21.81 1.33 -17.93
CA ARG A 397 20.86 1.70 -18.99
C ARG A 397 19.48 1.11 -18.68
N GLN A 398 18.44 1.91 -18.87
CA GLN A 398 17.05 1.52 -18.68
C GLN A 398 16.35 1.64 -20.03
N LEU A 399 15.84 0.51 -20.51
CA LEU A 399 15.15 0.38 -21.78
C LEU A 399 13.81 -0.30 -21.53
N GLY A 400 12.88 -0.17 -22.43
CA GLY A 400 11.61 -0.87 -22.26
C GLY A 400 10.54 -0.51 -23.28
N TYR A 401 9.44 -1.22 -23.14
CA TYR A 401 8.25 -1.02 -23.94
C TYR A 401 7.02 -0.88 -23.04
N ILE A 402 6.06 -0.14 -23.54
CA ILE A 402 4.72 -0.10 -22.99
C ILE A 402 3.73 -0.45 -24.09
N ILE A 403 2.71 -1.23 -23.78
CA ILE A 403 1.61 -1.51 -24.70
C ILE A 403 0.46 -0.59 -24.35
N VAL A 404 0.07 0.24 -25.33
CA VAL A 404 -1.08 1.13 -25.26
C VAL A 404 -1.95 0.91 -26.49
N ASP A 405 -3.22 0.58 -26.29
CA ASP A 405 -4.16 0.30 -27.38
C ASP A 405 -3.67 -0.78 -28.38
N GLY A 406 -2.89 -1.75 -27.90
CA GLY A 406 -2.32 -2.84 -28.68
C GLY A 406 -1.06 -2.47 -29.48
N GLU A 407 -0.55 -1.24 -29.37
CA GLU A 407 0.70 -0.80 -29.96
C GLU A 407 1.84 -0.85 -28.97
N TYR A 408 3.02 -1.30 -29.40
CA TYR A 408 4.27 -1.22 -28.63
C TYR A 408 4.89 0.15 -28.83
N LEU A 409 5.13 0.84 -27.72
CA LEU A 409 5.87 2.10 -27.65
C LEU A 409 7.13 1.89 -26.83
N THR A 410 8.27 2.26 -27.33
CA THR A 410 9.48 2.38 -26.49
C THR A 410 9.29 3.50 -25.47
N PHE A 411 10.04 3.46 -24.37
CA PHE A 411 10.00 4.55 -23.38
C PHE A 411 10.38 5.91 -23.99
N GLU A 412 11.28 5.93 -24.99
CA GLU A 412 11.66 7.15 -25.72
C GLU A 412 10.53 7.67 -26.62
N GLU A 413 9.83 6.77 -27.35
CA GLU A 413 8.69 7.16 -28.19
C GLU A 413 7.55 7.80 -27.41
N MET A 414 7.45 7.52 -26.09
CA MET A 414 6.48 8.20 -25.22
C MET A 414 6.74 9.70 -25.13
N ILE A 415 8.01 10.14 -25.21
CA ILE A 415 8.38 11.56 -25.26
C ILE A 415 7.92 12.17 -26.59
N ASP A 416 8.24 11.51 -27.70
CA ASP A 416 7.92 11.99 -29.05
C ASP A 416 6.40 12.11 -29.24
N ARG A 417 5.64 11.15 -28.72
CA ARG A 417 4.16 11.17 -28.74
C ARG A 417 3.55 12.06 -27.67
N LYS A 418 4.35 12.75 -26.86
CA LYS A 418 3.92 13.64 -25.77
C LYS A 418 3.04 12.94 -24.71
N VAL A 419 3.23 11.65 -24.53
CA VAL A 419 2.59 10.86 -23.46
C VAL A 419 3.21 11.27 -22.12
N VAL A 420 4.51 11.53 -22.12
CA VAL A 420 5.27 11.99 -20.95
C VAL A 420 6.15 13.19 -21.33
N SER A 421 6.41 14.10 -20.38
CA SER A 421 7.37 15.16 -20.59
C SER A 421 8.81 14.62 -20.53
N LYS A 422 9.73 15.22 -21.30
CA LYS A 422 11.14 14.82 -21.24
C LYS A 422 11.70 14.94 -19.81
N ALA A 423 11.35 15.98 -19.08
CA ALA A 423 11.81 16.19 -17.71
C ALA A 423 11.33 15.09 -16.75
N THR A 424 10.06 14.67 -16.85
CA THR A 424 9.52 13.54 -16.06
C THR A 424 10.21 12.24 -16.44
N TYR A 425 10.40 12.02 -17.73
CA TYR A 425 11.12 10.85 -18.24
C TYR A 425 12.55 10.77 -17.70
N ASP A 426 13.35 11.84 -17.88
CA ASP A 426 14.74 11.89 -17.43
C ASP A 426 14.84 11.65 -15.91
N ALA A 427 13.97 12.27 -15.11
CA ALA A 427 13.93 12.06 -13.66
C ALA A 427 13.56 10.61 -13.28
N THR A 428 12.64 9.99 -14.01
CA THR A 428 12.26 8.57 -13.78
C THR A 428 13.42 7.64 -14.12
N MET A 429 14.11 7.86 -15.25
CA MET A 429 15.26 7.04 -15.65
C MET A 429 16.43 7.17 -14.65
N GLU A 430 16.70 8.39 -14.14
CA GLU A 430 17.69 8.60 -13.09
C GLU A 430 17.35 7.81 -11.82
N GLN A 431 16.09 7.78 -11.42
CA GLN A 431 15.65 7.01 -10.25
C GLN A 431 15.71 5.50 -10.47
N LEU A 432 15.35 5.02 -11.66
CA LEU A 432 15.52 3.61 -12.00
C LEU A 432 17.01 3.22 -12.00
N ALA A 433 17.90 4.11 -12.40
CA ALA A 433 19.35 3.89 -12.32
C ALA A 433 19.81 3.75 -10.85
N LEU A 434 19.39 4.67 -9.99
CA LEU A 434 19.68 4.60 -8.54
C LEU A 434 19.12 3.33 -7.92
N TRP A 435 17.85 3.02 -8.21
CA TRP A 435 17.18 1.81 -7.73
C TRP A 435 17.91 0.55 -8.18
N SER A 436 18.32 0.46 -9.45
CA SER A 436 19.05 -0.70 -9.98
C SER A 436 20.41 -0.91 -9.30
N ASN A 437 21.11 0.19 -8.99
CA ASN A 437 22.34 0.15 -8.23
C ASN A 437 22.11 -0.37 -6.80
N TYR A 438 21.05 0.08 -6.12
CA TYR A 438 20.70 -0.43 -4.79
C TYR A 438 20.41 -1.93 -4.83
N MET A 439 19.58 -2.39 -5.78
CA MET A 439 19.25 -3.80 -5.92
C MET A 439 20.51 -4.65 -6.24
N ARG A 440 21.38 -4.17 -7.15
CA ARG A 440 22.64 -4.84 -7.47
C ARG A 440 23.55 -4.94 -6.25
N ASN A 441 23.66 -3.87 -5.47
CA ASN A 441 24.47 -3.84 -4.25
C ASN A 441 23.92 -4.77 -3.17
N ALA A 442 22.60 -4.98 -3.10
CA ALA A 442 22.00 -5.96 -2.21
C ALA A 442 22.45 -7.39 -2.56
N PHE A 443 22.55 -7.74 -3.86
CA PHE A 443 23.13 -9.04 -4.27
C PHE A 443 24.58 -9.19 -3.78
N ILE A 444 25.41 -8.15 -3.94
CA ILE A 444 26.79 -8.15 -3.46
C ILE A 444 26.84 -8.32 -1.93
N ALA A 445 26.01 -7.61 -1.20
CA ALA A 445 25.93 -7.68 0.26
C ALA A 445 25.48 -9.06 0.74
N CYS A 446 24.62 -9.74 -0.03
CA CYS A 446 24.20 -11.13 0.22
C CYS A 446 25.21 -12.18 -0.29
N HIS A 447 26.42 -11.78 -0.69
CA HIS A 447 27.45 -12.66 -1.26
C HIS A 447 27.00 -13.43 -2.51
N LEU A 448 26.05 -12.88 -3.27
CA LEU A 448 25.59 -13.43 -4.53
C LEU A 448 26.33 -12.77 -5.70
N GLU A 449 26.38 -13.48 -6.83
CA GLU A 449 26.89 -12.90 -8.06
C GLU A 449 25.98 -11.71 -8.47
N PRO A 450 26.56 -10.49 -8.65
CA PRO A 450 25.75 -9.35 -9.03
C PRO A 450 25.28 -9.49 -10.48
N TRP A 451 23.98 -9.37 -10.67
CA TRP A 451 23.38 -9.42 -11.99
C TRP A 451 23.85 -8.25 -12.87
N THR A 452 23.88 -8.47 -14.17
CA THR A 452 24.25 -7.47 -15.19
C THR A 452 23.05 -7.08 -16.05
N VAL A 453 22.06 -7.93 -16.13
CA VAL A 453 20.80 -7.70 -16.84
C VAL A 453 19.64 -7.99 -15.90
N PHE A 454 18.66 -7.12 -15.89
CA PHE A 454 17.41 -7.33 -15.19
C PHE A 454 16.25 -7.00 -16.13
N SER A 455 15.26 -7.88 -16.21
CA SER A 455 14.06 -7.59 -16.96
C SER A 455 12.81 -7.98 -16.18
N TYR A 456 11.74 -7.23 -16.33
CA TYR A 456 10.44 -7.65 -15.87
C TYR A 456 9.32 -7.24 -16.82
N MET A 457 8.21 -7.95 -16.70
CA MET A 457 6.94 -7.64 -17.33
C MET A 457 5.91 -7.40 -16.23
N LEU A 458 5.11 -6.36 -16.39
CA LEU A 458 3.95 -6.05 -15.56
C LEU A 458 2.72 -5.95 -16.46
N ASP A 459 1.66 -6.66 -16.14
CA ASP A 459 0.38 -6.56 -16.84
C ASP A 459 -0.63 -5.63 -16.12
N GLU A 460 -1.79 -5.42 -16.75
CA GLU A 460 -2.87 -4.60 -16.20
C GLU A 460 -3.50 -5.14 -14.91
N GLU A 461 -3.31 -6.43 -14.63
CA GLU A 461 -3.75 -7.11 -13.40
C GLU A 461 -2.68 -7.07 -12.30
N MET A 462 -1.56 -6.36 -12.53
CA MET A 462 -0.43 -6.22 -11.62
C MET A 462 0.36 -7.51 -11.38
N HIS A 463 0.28 -8.48 -12.29
CA HIS A 463 1.15 -9.64 -12.25
C HIS A 463 2.53 -9.26 -12.75
N ILE A 464 3.56 -9.56 -11.95
CA ILE A 464 4.96 -9.29 -12.27
C ILE A 464 5.68 -10.60 -12.52
N SER A 465 6.29 -10.71 -13.70
CA SER A 465 7.32 -11.73 -13.97
C SER A 465 8.67 -11.04 -14.16
N ASN A 466 9.73 -11.59 -13.58
CA ASN A 466 11.06 -11.00 -13.64
C ASN A 466 12.13 -12.04 -13.95
N ASN A 467 13.27 -11.57 -14.46
CA ASN A 467 14.44 -12.39 -14.73
C ASN A 467 15.74 -11.62 -14.47
N PHE A 468 16.74 -12.30 -13.94
CA PHE A 468 18.09 -11.81 -13.75
C PHE A 468 19.03 -12.53 -14.70
N GLY A 469 19.83 -11.76 -15.46
CA GLY A 469 20.85 -12.25 -16.36
C GLY A 469 22.25 -11.84 -15.91
N TYR A 470 23.24 -12.57 -16.37
CA TYR A 470 24.65 -12.38 -16.03
C TYR A 470 25.51 -12.21 -17.28
N ASP A 471 24.96 -11.59 -18.32
CA ASP A 471 25.60 -11.36 -19.59
C ASP A 471 26.77 -10.38 -19.46
N VAL A 472 27.81 -10.56 -20.28
CA VAL A 472 28.99 -9.67 -20.28
C VAL A 472 28.68 -8.48 -21.19
N LEU A 473 28.30 -7.33 -20.60
CA LEU A 473 27.89 -6.15 -21.37
C LEU A 473 28.97 -5.62 -22.32
N ALA A 474 30.25 -5.80 -21.97
CA ALA A 474 31.38 -5.38 -22.83
C ALA A 474 31.56 -6.22 -24.11
N GLU A 475 30.88 -7.37 -24.22
CA GLU A 475 30.97 -8.25 -25.41
C GLU A 475 29.88 -7.96 -26.45
N GLN A 476 29.03 -6.96 -26.22
CA GLN A 476 28.04 -6.53 -27.20
C GLN A 476 28.71 -5.99 -28.46
N ALA A 477 28.26 -6.42 -29.62
CA ALA A 477 28.78 -5.95 -30.92
C ALA A 477 28.36 -4.48 -31.21
N TYR A 478 27.28 -4.03 -30.61
CA TYR A 478 26.78 -2.66 -30.67
C TYR A 478 25.97 -2.35 -29.39
N GLU A 479 25.81 -1.07 -29.11
CA GLU A 479 24.99 -0.62 -28.00
C GLU A 479 23.54 -1.11 -28.15
N ASN A 480 22.96 -1.66 -27.08
CA ASN A 480 21.63 -2.25 -27.02
C ASN A 480 21.47 -3.63 -27.72
N GLU A 481 22.52 -4.33 -28.07
CA GLU A 481 22.42 -5.64 -28.72
C GLU A 481 21.64 -6.65 -27.86
N LEU A 482 21.92 -6.71 -26.56
CA LEU A 482 21.22 -7.60 -25.64
C LEU A 482 19.74 -7.23 -25.49
N PHE A 483 19.42 -5.93 -25.47
CA PHE A 483 18.04 -5.46 -25.47
C PHE A 483 17.31 -5.83 -26.77
N ASP A 484 17.95 -5.70 -27.92
CA ASP A 484 17.37 -6.07 -29.20
C ASP A 484 17.11 -7.60 -29.28
N LEU A 485 18.04 -8.42 -28.77
CA LEU A 485 17.85 -9.87 -28.65
C LEU A 485 16.69 -10.22 -27.72
N TRP A 486 16.66 -9.62 -26.54
CA TRP A 486 15.58 -9.82 -25.58
C TRP A 486 14.22 -9.38 -26.15
N SER A 487 14.19 -8.23 -26.86
CA SER A 487 12.97 -7.73 -27.50
C SER A 487 12.47 -8.67 -28.57
N TYR A 488 13.39 -9.27 -29.35
CA TYR A 488 13.02 -10.28 -30.33
C TYR A 488 12.50 -11.57 -29.66
N GLU A 489 13.21 -12.06 -28.65
CA GLU A 489 12.83 -13.26 -27.91
C GLU A 489 11.46 -13.12 -27.22
N LYS A 490 11.24 -12.04 -26.48
CA LYS A 490 10.03 -11.85 -25.66
C LYS A 490 8.84 -11.29 -26.42
N LEU A 491 9.09 -10.42 -27.40
CA LEU A 491 8.06 -9.61 -28.06
C LEU A 491 7.95 -9.89 -29.56
N GLY A 492 8.91 -10.61 -30.16
CA GLY A 492 8.99 -10.79 -31.61
C GLY A 492 9.39 -9.50 -32.36
N ILE A 493 9.89 -8.47 -31.65
CA ILE A 493 10.29 -7.20 -32.24
C ILE A 493 11.69 -7.34 -32.84
N LYS A 494 11.80 -7.32 -34.17
CA LYS A 494 13.07 -7.45 -34.87
C LYS A 494 13.73 -6.06 -35.03
N SER A 495 14.86 -5.85 -34.36
CA SER A 495 15.71 -4.69 -34.61
C SER A 495 16.43 -4.82 -35.96
N PRO A 496 16.56 -3.73 -36.75
CA PRO A 496 17.32 -3.74 -38.01
C PRO A 496 18.83 -3.97 -37.79
N ASN A 497 19.34 -3.77 -36.56
CA ASN A 497 20.74 -3.96 -36.21
C ASN A 497 21.08 -5.42 -35.86
N LEU A 498 20.07 -6.24 -35.61
CA LEU A 498 20.25 -7.62 -35.17
C LEU A 498 20.62 -8.52 -36.33
N SER A 499 21.74 -9.24 -36.24
CA SER A 499 22.22 -10.13 -37.30
C SER A 499 21.33 -11.37 -37.45
N GLU A 500 21.18 -11.85 -38.70
CA GLU A 500 20.37 -13.06 -38.95
C GLU A 500 20.92 -14.32 -38.28
N ASP A 501 22.23 -14.40 -38.04
CA ASP A 501 22.84 -15.56 -37.39
C ASP A 501 22.46 -15.62 -35.91
N LYS A 502 22.39 -14.47 -35.21
CA LYS A 502 21.91 -14.42 -33.84
C LYS A 502 20.41 -14.68 -33.72
N ILE A 503 19.62 -14.30 -34.71
CA ILE A 503 18.17 -14.56 -34.75
C ILE A 503 17.89 -16.04 -34.93
N LYS A 504 18.70 -16.78 -35.71
CA LYS A 504 18.48 -18.20 -35.98
C LYS A 504 18.58 -19.09 -34.74
N ASP A 505 19.39 -18.68 -33.77
CA ASP A 505 19.58 -19.42 -32.52
C ASP A 505 18.56 -19.01 -31.42
N THR A 506 17.75 -17.98 -31.68
CA THR A 506 16.77 -17.45 -30.75
C THR A 506 15.35 -17.73 -31.26
N VAL A 507 14.58 -18.54 -30.54
CA VAL A 507 13.17 -18.80 -30.84
C VAL A 507 12.30 -17.87 -30.04
N PRO A 508 11.47 -17.00 -30.67
CA PRO A 508 10.58 -16.12 -29.95
C PRO A 508 9.58 -16.88 -29.08
N GLU A 509 9.47 -16.56 -27.81
CA GLU A 509 8.47 -17.16 -26.91
C GLU A 509 7.04 -17.02 -27.45
N ASN A 510 6.75 -15.95 -28.19
CA ASN A 510 5.44 -15.70 -28.77
C ASN A 510 5.06 -16.66 -29.90
N GLU A 511 6.00 -17.43 -30.49
CA GLU A 511 5.66 -18.48 -31.44
C GLU A 511 5.02 -19.71 -30.78
N TYR A 512 5.19 -19.86 -29.45
CA TYR A 512 4.52 -20.93 -28.67
C TYR A 512 3.11 -20.55 -28.19
N ILE A 513 2.68 -19.29 -28.34
CA ILE A 513 1.33 -18.83 -27.97
C ILE A 513 0.48 -18.64 -29.24
N LYS A 514 0.43 -19.67 -30.08
CA LYS A 514 -0.66 -19.80 -31.04
C LYS A 514 -1.59 -20.89 -30.56
N PHE A 515 -2.51 -20.47 -29.70
CA PHE A 515 -3.73 -21.22 -29.43
C PHE A 515 -4.94 -20.32 -29.60
#